data_cd0677109d82f231e3796538c7160900
#
_entry.id   cd0677109d82f231e3796538c7160900
#
_cell.length_a   1.000
_cell.length_b   1.000
_cell.length_c   1.000
_cell.angle_alpha   90.00
_cell.angle_beta   90.00
_cell.angle_gamma   90.00
#
_symmetry.space_group_name_H-M   'P 1'
#
loop_
_entity.id
_entity.type
_entity.pdbx_description
1 polymer ?
#
loop_
_entity_poly.entity_id
_entity_poly.type
_entity_poly.pdbx_seq_one_letter_code
_entity_poly.pdbx_strand_id
1 'polypeptide(L)'
;MAFAHEWNLTGRLFDKAEGSLPLEATEIIVSHLDGETISSGFSDNQGKFTFSLPSGKFVVRYRQLGDILKADTIDVHNNVDLGDIMLTVKEHTLNEVMITSQRRLFSQKAGKLVYLVQNSPFASGFNMRDMLHNIPRIDPTSDEIKIIGKNGVVVLVNGHRINLDGKDLDMYLRTLPSENVSKIELVTNPSAEFDAEGNCGVINIILKSKPVGFDGNVHTVLTQRSHFSAEEGFGLSFSSGNFSVEYKINNSNEKRRQIVQNTYSYPDYMRFTTDNTLNRYDILGQNLNSNYQLGDLNLGFFATLNNSRSKAHQIGQMTFNADAYPSNSYSESNHDKYRLETISPYVDWKLDSLGKK
;
A
#
# COMPACT_ATOMS: atom_id res chain seq x y z
N MET A 1 -23.21 27.78 8.97
CA MET A 1 -22.52 26.47 8.94
C MET A 1 -22.83 25.78 10.25
N ALA A 2 -23.61 24.70 10.23
CA ALA A 2 -23.88 23.90 11.41
C ALA A 2 -22.60 23.06 11.67
N PHE A 3 -21.96 23.23 12.80
CA PHE A 3 -20.91 22.30 13.25
C PHE A 3 -21.59 20.95 13.48
N ALA A 4 -21.27 19.96 12.66
CA ALA A 4 -21.69 18.60 12.91
C ALA A 4 -21.08 18.18 14.25
N HIS A 5 -21.92 17.83 15.22
CA HIS A 5 -21.45 17.32 16.51
C HIS A 5 -20.85 15.94 16.29
N GLU A 6 -19.58 15.77 16.65
CA GLU A 6 -18.88 14.51 16.55
C GLU A 6 -18.92 13.76 17.88
N TRP A 7 -19.11 12.44 17.80
CA TRP A 7 -19.18 11.56 18.96
C TRP A 7 -18.02 10.57 18.94
N ASN A 8 -17.50 10.25 20.10
CA ASN A 8 -16.41 9.30 20.22
C ASN A 8 -16.94 7.86 20.24
N LEU A 9 -16.39 7.04 19.34
CA LEU A 9 -16.52 5.60 19.35
C LEU A 9 -15.22 5.00 19.92
N THR A 10 -15.33 4.22 20.99
CA THR A 10 -14.19 3.57 21.65
C THR A 10 -14.43 2.08 21.80
N GLY A 11 -13.35 1.31 22.02
CA GLY A 11 -13.41 -0.11 22.33
C GLY A 11 -12.03 -0.72 22.49
N ARG A 12 -11.98 -2.00 22.88
CA ARG A 12 -10.74 -2.77 23.00
C ARG A 12 -10.90 -4.14 22.35
N LEU A 13 -9.87 -4.60 21.66
CA LEU A 13 -9.82 -5.86 20.92
C LEU A 13 -8.96 -6.88 21.66
N PHE A 14 -9.47 -8.10 21.79
CA PHE A 14 -8.79 -9.20 22.43
C PHE A 14 -8.87 -10.46 21.56
N ASP A 15 -7.82 -11.29 21.60
CA ASP A 15 -7.85 -12.62 21.00
C ASP A 15 -8.61 -13.60 21.90
N LYS A 16 -9.62 -14.25 21.32
CA LYS A 16 -10.41 -15.28 22.02
C LYS A 16 -9.62 -16.57 22.25
N ALA A 17 -8.66 -16.89 21.38
CA ALA A 17 -7.92 -18.16 21.42
C ALA A 17 -6.76 -18.15 22.41
N GLU A 18 -6.08 -17.01 22.61
CA GLU A 18 -4.88 -16.88 23.45
C GLU A 18 -5.16 -16.23 24.82
N GLY A 19 -6.21 -16.64 25.51
CA GLY A 19 -6.43 -16.23 26.90
C GLY A 19 -6.71 -14.73 27.10
N SER A 20 -7.34 -14.07 26.12
CA SER A 20 -7.70 -12.64 26.15
C SER A 20 -6.50 -11.70 26.05
N LEU A 21 -5.49 -12.02 25.25
CA LEU A 21 -4.41 -11.08 24.94
C LEU A 21 -4.91 -9.92 24.09
N PRO A 22 -4.48 -8.66 24.35
CA PRO A 22 -4.84 -7.52 23.53
C PRO A 22 -4.35 -7.68 22.09
N LEU A 23 -5.23 -7.43 21.13
CA LEU A 23 -4.90 -7.45 19.70
C LEU A 23 -4.38 -6.07 19.26
N GLU A 24 -3.05 -5.96 19.14
CA GLU A 24 -2.35 -4.80 18.59
C GLU A 24 -2.41 -4.79 17.07
N ALA A 25 -2.46 -3.60 16.46
CA ALA A 25 -2.40 -3.38 15.01
C ALA A 25 -3.50 -4.11 14.21
N THR A 26 -4.63 -4.40 14.84
CA THR A 26 -5.84 -4.81 14.13
C THR A 26 -6.48 -3.60 13.49
N GLU A 27 -6.78 -3.67 12.20
CA GLU A 27 -7.43 -2.58 11.49
C GLU A 27 -8.92 -2.54 11.79
N ILE A 28 -9.40 -1.35 12.13
CA ILE A 28 -10.81 -1.05 12.33
C ILE A 28 -11.26 -0.11 11.23
N ILE A 29 -12.25 -0.51 10.44
CA ILE A 29 -12.81 0.25 9.33
C ILE A 29 -14.25 0.61 9.70
N VAL A 30 -14.56 1.92 9.70
CA VAL A 30 -15.91 2.44 9.91
C VAL A 30 -16.44 2.93 8.57
N SER A 31 -17.58 2.40 8.16
CA SER A 31 -18.23 2.74 6.89
C SER A 31 -19.72 3.01 7.06
N HIS A 32 -20.32 3.74 6.14
CA HIS A 32 -21.77 3.81 5.97
C HIS A 32 -22.35 2.43 5.62
N LEU A 33 -23.68 2.29 5.70
CA LEU A 33 -24.37 1.04 5.34
C LEU A 33 -24.26 0.71 3.83
N ASP A 34 -24.00 1.70 3.00
CA ASP A 34 -23.75 1.58 1.55
C ASP A 34 -22.30 1.15 1.23
N GLY A 35 -21.43 1.07 2.25
CA GLY A 35 -20.05 0.63 2.11
C GLY A 35 -19.01 1.74 1.98
N GLU A 36 -19.42 3.00 1.90
CA GLU A 36 -18.48 4.13 1.86
C GLU A 36 -17.73 4.25 3.20
N THR A 37 -16.39 4.21 3.14
CA THR A 37 -15.53 4.29 4.32
C THR A 37 -15.40 5.74 4.80
N ILE A 38 -15.78 5.97 6.07
CA ILE A 38 -15.69 7.29 6.72
C ILE A 38 -14.38 7.43 7.47
N SER A 39 -13.97 6.38 8.19
CA SER A 39 -12.77 6.39 9.00
C SER A 39 -12.15 5.00 9.09
N SER A 40 -10.84 4.95 9.26
CA SER A 40 -10.14 3.71 9.56
C SER A 40 -8.96 3.96 10.49
N GLY A 41 -8.61 2.97 11.30
CA GLY A 41 -7.54 3.05 12.26
C GLY A 41 -7.08 1.69 12.72
N PHE A 42 -6.11 1.69 13.64
CA PHE A 42 -5.57 0.47 14.24
C PHE A 42 -5.70 0.50 15.75
N SER A 43 -5.86 -0.67 16.34
CA SER A 43 -5.74 -0.84 17.78
C SER A 43 -4.29 -0.59 18.24
N ASP A 44 -4.14 -0.01 19.41
CA ASP A 44 -2.84 0.21 20.07
C ASP A 44 -2.30 -1.09 20.72
N ASN A 45 -1.18 -0.98 21.45
CA ASN A 45 -0.56 -2.11 22.17
C ASN A 45 -1.40 -2.68 23.32
N GLN A 46 -2.47 -1.99 23.71
CA GLN A 46 -3.46 -2.44 24.70
C GLN A 46 -4.76 -2.91 24.03
N GLY A 47 -4.78 -3.01 22.70
CA GLY A 47 -5.96 -3.34 21.90
C GLY A 47 -6.98 -2.21 21.76
N LYS A 48 -6.71 -0.99 22.27
CA LYS A 48 -7.64 0.13 22.26
C LYS A 48 -7.69 0.84 20.92
N PHE A 49 -8.88 1.36 20.59
CA PHE A 49 -9.10 2.25 19.45
C PHE A 49 -10.10 3.36 19.80
N THR A 50 -10.00 4.47 19.08
CA THR A 50 -10.91 5.62 19.21
C THR A 50 -11.12 6.27 17.86
N PHE A 51 -12.39 6.55 17.52
CA PHE A 51 -12.79 7.31 16.33
C PHE A 51 -13.72 8.45 16.73
N SER A 52 -13.65 9.57 16.00
CA SER A 52 -14.62 10.65 16.06
C SER A 52 -15.56 10.54 14.86
N LEU A 53 -16.86 10.42 15.09
CA LEU A 53 -17.86 10.11 14.07
C LEU A 53 -19.06 11.07 14.19
N PRO A 54 -19.69 11.47 13.08
CA PRO A 54 -20.97 12.18 13.12
C PRO A 54 -22.09 11.25 13.61
N SER A 55 -23.25 11.82 13.93
CA SER A 55 -24.44 11.01 14.23
C SER A 55 -24.86 10.20 13.02
N GLY A 56 -25.16 8.91 13.20
CA GLY A 56 -25.60 8.02 12.13
C GLY A 56 -25.42 6.54 12.41
N LYS A 57 -25.82 5.71 11.43
CA LYS A 57 -25.61 4.26 11.48
C LYS A 57 -24.40 3.88 10.68
N PHE A 58 -23.51 3.09 11.30
CA PHE A 58 -22.25 2.69 10.72
C PHE A 58 -22.02 1.19 10.86
N VAL A 59 -21.22 0.65 9.94
CA VAL A 59 -20.69 -0.71 10.02
C VAL A 59 -19.22 -0.60 10.44
N VAL A 60 -18.88 -1.22 11.56
CA VAL A 60 -17.50 -1.34 12.07
C VAL A 60 -16.99 -2.72 11.70
N ARG A 61 -15.93 -2.79 10.90
CA ARG A 61 -15.28 -4.04 10.51
C ARG A 61 -13.90 -4.12 11.16
N TYR A 62 -13.60 -5.28 11.73
CA TYR A 62 -12.31 -5.58 12.33
C TYR A 62 -11.56 -6.49 11.38
N ARG A 63 -10.42 -6.04 10.87
CA ARG A 63 -9.64 -6.73 9.83
C ARG A 63 -8.21 -6.99 10.31
N GLN A 64 -7.72 -8.20 10.05
CA GLN A 64 -6.32 -8.56 10.32
C GLN A 64 -5.79 -9.38 9.14
N LEU A 65 -4.63 -9.02 8.62
CA LEU A 65 -3.97 -9.68 7.48
C LEU A 65 -4.86 -9.82 6.22
N GLY A 66 -5.79 -8.88 6.02
CA GLY A 66 -6.71 -8.91 4.88
C GLY A 66 -8.06 -9.61 5.17
N ASP A 67 -8.14 -10.43 6.21
CA ASP A 67 -9.37 -11.12 6.61
C ASP A 67 -10.23 -10.26 7.54
N ILE A 68 -11.53 -10.19 7.27
CA ILE A 68 -12.51 -9.61 8.17
C ILE A 68 -12.81 -10.63 9.26
N LEU A 69 -12.39 -10.32 10.50
CA LEU A 69 -12.61 -11.19 11.66
C LEU A 69 -14.02 -11.04 12.21
N LYS A 70 -14.57 -9.81 12.18
CA LYS A 70 -15.91 -9.49 12.68
C LYS A 70 -16.41 -8.20 12.03
N ALA A 71 -17.73 -8.05 11.96
CA ALA A 71 -18.40 -6.83 11.58
C ALA A 71 -19.60 -6.58 12.50
N ASP A 72 -19.69 -5.37 13.05
CA ASP A 72 -20.80 -4.94 13.92
C ASP A 72 -21.46 -3.71 13.31
N THR A 73 -22.80 -3.61 13.42
CA THR A 73 -23.53 -2.40 13.06
C THR A 73 -23.84 -1.61 14.31
N ILE A 74 -23.49 -0.32 14.30
CA ILE A 74 -23.68 0.58 15.44
C ILE A 74 -24.52 1.79 15.05
N ASP A 75 -25.18 2.37 16.04
CA ASP A 75 -25.97 3.61 15.90
C ASP A 75 -25.35 4.66 16.84
N VAL A 76 -24.81 5.73 16.24
CA VAL A 76 -24.03 6.76 16.95
C VAL A 76 -24.89 8.01 17.08
N HIS A 77 -25.41 8.28 18.28
CA HIS A 77 -26.14 9.50 18.67
C HIS A 77 -25.53 10.16 19.93
N ASN A 78 -24.56 9.50 20.54
CA ASN A 78 -23.77 9.93 21.70
C ASN A 78 -22.43 9.21 21.66
N ASN A 79 -21.57 9.44 22.66
CA ASN A 79 -20.35 8.66 22.83
C ASN A 79 -20.70 7.17 23.03
N VAL A 80 -20.11 6.31 22.22
CA VAL A 80 -20.33 4.86 22.23
C VAL A 80 -19.06 4.16 22.65
N ASP A 81 -19.14 3.37 23.71
CA ASP A 81 -18.07 2.44 24.11
C ASP A 81 -18.53 1.02 23.80
N LEU A 82 -17.81 0.32 22.90
CA LEU A 82 -18.09 -1.06 22.52
C LEU A 82 -17.53 -2.07 23.55
N GLY A 83 -16.79 -1.58 24.56
CA GLY A 83 -16.17 -2.43 25.57
C GLY A 83 -15.10 -3.37 25.00
N ASP A 84 -15.01 -4.57 25.60
CA ASP A 84 -14.04 -5.58 25.22
C ASP A 84 -14.62 -6.48 24.10
N ILE A 85 -14.01 -6.42 22.92
CA ILE A 85 -14.46 -7.14 21.74
C ILE A 85 -13.53 -8.34 21.53
N MET A 86 -14.09 -9.54 21.66
CA MET A 86 -13.38 -10.78 21.42
C MET A 86 -13.39 -11.12 19.93
N LEU A 87 -12.22 -11.24 19.32
CA LEU A 87 -12.02 -11.65 17.93
C LEU A 87 -11.38 -13.05 17.91
N THR A 88 -11.77 -13.86 16.94
CA THR A 88 -11.09 -15.12 16.68
C THR A 88 -10.15 -14.91 15.51
N VAL A 89 -8.86 -14.84 15.79
CA VAL A 89 -7.83 -14.81 14.75
C VAL A 89 -7.74 -16.23 14.15
N LYS A 90 -8.01 -16.37 12.85
CA LYS A 90 -7.83 -17.63 12.17
C LYS A 90 -6.34 -17.90 12.01
N GLU A 91 -5.82 -18.89 12.71
CA GLU A 91 -4.51 -19.42 12.42
C GLU A 91 -4.54 -20.09 11.04
N HIS A 92 -3.77 -19.55 10.10
CA HIS A 92 -3.44 -20.32 8.90
C HIS A 92 -2.40 -21.38 9.29
N THR A 93 -2.87 -22.53 9.74
CA THR A 93 -2.02 -23.68 10.00
C THR A 93 -1.48 -24.23 8.69
N LEU A 94 -0.25 -23.85 8.35
CA LEU A 94 0.62 -24.70 7.55
C LEU A 94 1.22 -25.76 8.48
N ASN A 95 0.94 -27.00 8.21
CA ASN A 95 1.52 -28.14 8.94
C ASN A 95 3.04 -28.08 8.88
N GLU A 96 3.70 -27.61 9.92
CA GLU A 96 4.91 -28.18 10.49
C GLU A 96 5.33 -27.41 11.73
N VAL A 97 5.51 -28.14 12.80
CA VAL A 97 5.88 -27.64 14.13
C VAL A 97 7.29 -27.06 14.07
N MET A 98 7.40 -25.74 14.04
CA MET A 98 8.53 -25.01 14.56
C MET A 98 8.04 -23.93 15.51
N ILE A 99 8.43 -24.01 16.77
CA ILE A 99 8.28 -22.95 17.75
C ILE A 99 9.11 -21.75 17.26
N THR A 100 8.49 -20.90 16.44
CA THR A 100 9.02 -19.59 16.11
C THR A 100 8.02 -18.60 16.69
N SER A 101 8.50 -17.76 17.60
CA SER A 101 7.79 -16.56 18.05
C SER A 101 7.10 -15.92 16.86
N GLN A 102 5.78 -15.70 16.93
CA GLN A 102 5.02 -15.04 15.85
C GLN A 102 5.75 -13.76 15.45
N ARG A 103 6.32 -13.76 14.25
CA ARG A 103 7.03 -12.59 13.75
C ARG A 103 5.99 -11.54 13.45
N ARG A 104 5.92 -10.51 14.28
CA ARG A 104 4.99 -9.39 14.10
C ARG A 104 5.18 -8.79 12.71
N LEU A 105 4.11 -8.74 11.93
CA LEU A 105 4.10 -8.12 10.60
C LEU A 105 4.01 -6.59 10.70
N PHE A 106 3.30 -6.11 11.72
CA PHE A 106 3.08 -4.70 11.95
C PHE A 106 3.57 -4.31 13.33
N SER A 107 4.08 -3.09 13.44
CA SER A 107 4.29 -2.43 14.72
C SER A 107 3.96 -0.95 14.60
N GLN A 108 3.35 -0.40 15.63
CA GLN A 108 3.06 1.04 15.69
C GLN A 108 4.16 1.71 16.53
N LYS A 109 4.83 2.72 15.95
CA LYS A 109 5.88 3.49 16.62
C LYS A 109 5.64 4.97 16.38
N ALA A 110 5.50 5.77 17.44
CA ALA A 110 5.47 7.23 17.38
C ALA A 110 4.66 7.81 16.21
N GLY A 111 3.40 7.38 16.03
CA GLY A 111 2.53 7.85 14.95
C GLY A 111 2.78 7.26 13.56
N LYS A 112 3.68 6.25 13.45
CA LYS A 112 3.96 5.51 12.23
C LYS A 112 3.47 4.08 12.34
N LEU A 113 2.83 3.57 11.30
CA LEU A 113 2.62 2.14 11.11
C LEU A 113 3.85 1.57 10.40
N VAL A 114 4.52 0.62 11.01
CA VAL A 114 5.71 -0.05 10.45
C VAL A 114 5.30 -1.44 9.99
N TYR A 115 5.44 -1.73 8.71
CA TYR A 115 5.25 -3.04 8.11
C TYR A 115 6.60 -3.72 7.88
N LEU A 116 6.81 -4.88 8.52
CA LEU A 116 8.05 -5.64 8.41
C LEU A 116 7.96 -6.58 7.20
N VAL A 117 8.47 -6.14 6.05
CA VAL A 117 8.42 -6.86 4.79
C VAL A 117 9.03 -8.25 4.89
N GLN A 118 10.17 -8.37 5.56
CA GLN A 118 10.90 -9.64 5.73
C GLN A 118 10.11 -10.73 6.48
N ASN A 119 9.08 -10.35 7.22
CA ASN A 119 8.22 -11.28 7.96
C ASN A 119 6.93 -11.60 7.20
N SER A 120 6.72 -10.95 6.06
CA SER A 120 5.50 -11.07 5.25
C SER A 120 5.53 -12.30 4.34
N PRO A 121 4.40 -12.95 4.08
CA PRO A 121 4.27 -13.93 3.01
C PRO A 121 4.53 -13.33 1.62
N PHE A 122 4.49 -11.99 1.51
CA PHE A 122 4.78 -11.23 0.28
C PHE A 122 6.23 -10.73 0.21
N ALA A 123 7.13 -11.26 1.08
CA ALA A 123 8.53 -10.83 1.15
C ALA A 123 9.35 -11.15 -0.11
N SER A 124 8.88 -12.08 -0.94
CA SER A 124 9.51 -12.45 -2.21
C SER A 124 8.46 -12.71 -3.28
N GLY A 125 8.83 -12.54 -4.54
CA GLY A 125 7.95 -12.79 -5.67
C GLY A 125 6.93 -11.68 -5.97
N PHE A 126 7.07 -10.51 -5.33
CA PHE A 126 6.24 -9.34 -5.57
C PHE A 126 7.10 -8.13 -5.89
N ASN A 127 6.60 -7.25 -6.74
CA ASN A 127 7.13 -5.90 -6.84
C ASN A 127 6.53 -5.00 -5.75
N MET A 128 7.15 -3.84 -5.52
CA MET A 128 6.74 -2.95 -4.43
C MET A 128 5.33 -2.38 -4.64
N ARG A 129 4.93 -2.15 -5.88
CA ARG A 129 3.57 -1.68 -6.18
C ARG A 129 2.52 -2.68 -5.70
N ASP A 130 2.64 -3.95 -6.09
CA ASP A 130 1.69 -4.99 -5.72
C ASP A 130 1.73 -5.28 -4.21
N MET A 131 2.91 -5.16 -3.60
CA MET A 131 3.06 -5.30 -2.17
C MET A 131 2.35 -4.19 -1.40
N LEU A 132 2.50 -2.93 -1.81
CA LEU A 132 1.85 -1.79 -1.15
C LEU A 132 0.33 -1.94 -1.13
N HIS A 133 -0.29 -2.48 -2.18
CA HIS A 133 -1.74 -2.73 -2.21
C HIS A 133 -2.21 -3.79 -1.19
N ASN A 134 -1.31 -4.55 -0.60
CA ASN A 134 -1.61 -5.49 0.48
C ASN A 134 -1.37 -4.90 1.88
N ILE A 135 -0.91 -3.64 1.97
CA ILE A 135 -0.70 -2.95 3.25
C ILE A 135 -2.00 -2.25 3.66
N PRO A 136 -2.45 -2.42 4.91
CA PRO A 136 -3.60 -1.71 5.45
C PRO A 136 -3.47 -0.19 5.27
N ARG A 137 -4.59 0.49 5.01
CA ARG A 137 -4.72 1.92 4.69
C ARG A 137 -4.26 2.34 3.30
N ILE A 138 -3.70 1.47 2.49
CA ILE A 138 -3.49 1.74 1.08
C ILE A 138 -4.71 1.21 0.33
N ASP A 139 -5.24 2.04 -0.57
CA ASP A 139 -6.43 1.68 -1.36
C ASP A 139 -6.08 0.56 -2.34
N PRO A 140 -6.64 -0.67 -2.17
CA PRO A 140 -6.33 -1.79 -3.04
C PRO A 140 -7.04 -1.72 -4.39
N THR A 141 -7.99 -0.79 -4.56
CA THR A 141 -8.83 -0.67 -5.77
C THR A 141 -8.34 0.40 -6.73
N SER A 142 -7.52 1.32 -6.24
CA SER A 142 -6.96 2.41 -7.06
C SER A 142 -5.83 1.90 -7.96
N ASP A 143 -5.78 2.36 -9.20
CA ASP A 143 -4.65 2.10 -10.10
C ASP A 143 -3.38 2.84 -9.65
N GLU A 144 -3.52 3.91 -8.90
CA GLU A 144 -2.42 4.67 -8.28
C GLU A 144 -2.30 4.33 -6.80
N ILE A 145 -1.11 4.51 -6.23
CA ILE A 145 -0.91 4.34 -4.79
C ILE A 145 -1.58 5.50 -4.05
N LYS A 146 -2.64 5.17 -3.31
CA LYS A 146 -3.42 6.12 -2.49
C LYS A 146 -3.52 5.62 -1.07
N ILE A 147 -3.39 6.53 -0.12
CA ILE A 147 -3.66 6.27 1.29
C ILE A 147 -5.11 6.66 1.57
N ILE A 148 -5.90 5.75 2.13
CA ILE A 148 -7.31 5.99 2.45
C ILE A 148 -7.44 7.21 3.38
N GLY A 149 -8.30 8.16 2.99
CA GLY A 149 -8.52 9.39 3.74
C GLY A 149 -7.44 10.47 3.56
N LYS A 150 -6.55 10.33 2.57
CA LYS A 150 -5.52 11.31 2.22
C LYS A 150 -5.66 11.79 0.78
N ASN A 151 -5.37 13.08 0.55
CA ASN A 151 -5.47 13.69 -0.79
C ASN A 151 -4.23 13.43 -1.65
N GLY A 152 -3.08 13.13 -1.03
CA GLY A 152 -1.82 12.88 -1.70
C GLY A 152 -0.93 11.91 -0.95
N VAL A 153 0.07 11.39 -1.65
CA VAL A 153 1.07 10.47 -1.11
C VAL A 153 2.46 10.96 -1.46
N VAL A 154 3.31 11.11 -0.45
CA VAL A 154 4.75 11.35 -0.62
C VAL A 154 5.47 10.03 -0.40
N VAL A 155 6.27 9.59 -1.36
CA VAL A 155 7.07 8.37 -1.23
C VAL A 155 8.53 8.73 -0.98
N LEU A 156 9.09 8.08 0.05
CA LEU A 156 10.49 8.15 0.40
C LEU A 156 11.14 6.78 0.22
N VAL A 157 12.40 6.76 -0.18
CA VAL A 157 13.27 5.56 -0.13
C VAL A 157 14.44 5.87 0.77
N ASN A 158 14.61 5.09 1.84
CA ASN A 158 15.62 5.34 2.89
C ASN A 158 15.56 6.75 3.47
N GLY A 159 14.34 7.35 3.56
CA GLY A 159 14.14 8.72 4.04
C GLY A 159 14.30 9.82 2.98
N HIS A 160 14.75 9.51 1.77
CA HIS A 160 14.91 10.48 0.68
C HIS A 160 13.64 10.52 -0.19
N ARG A 161 13.12 11.73 -0.40
CA ARG A 161 11.92 11.93 -1.23
C ARG A 161 12.20 11.54 -2.68
N ILE A 162 11.33 10.71 -3.25
CA ILE A 162 11.26 10.45 -4.67
C ILE A 162 10.26 11.44 -5.26
N ASN A 163 10.73 12.31 -6.16
CA ASN A 163 9.89 13.30 -6.83
C ASN A 163 9.19 12.65 -8.03
N LEU A 164 8.37 11.62 -7.75
CA LEU A 164 7.55 10.91 -8.70
C LEU A 164 6.13 10.85 -8.14
N ASP A 165 5.14 11.00 -9.01
CA ASP A 165 3.71 10.89 -8.68
C ASP A 165 2.95 10.11 -9.75
N GLY A 166 1.71 9.76 -9.47
CA GLY A 166 0.81 9.09 -10.40
C GLY A 166 1.44 7.88 -11.11
N LYS A 167 1.44 7.91 -12.44
CA LYS A 167 1.97 6.83 -13.29
C LYS A 167 3.47 6.61 -13.15
N ASP A 168 4.23 7.66 -12.90
CA ASP A 168 5.69 7.61 -12.77
C ASP A 168 6.09 6.86 -11.52
N LEU A 169 5.41 7.15 -10.42
CA LEU A 169 5.57 6.45 -9.16
C LEU A 169 5.16 4.98 -9.28
N ASP A 170 4.01 4.69 -9.91
CA ASP A 170 3.56 3.32 -10.15
C ASP A 170 4.61 2.51 -10.92
N MET A 171 5.13 3.09 -12.00
CA MET A 171 6.15 2.45 -12.83
C MET A 171 7.45 2.20 -12.06
N TYR A 172 7.92 3.18 -11.27
CA TYR A 172 9.09 3.00 -10.42
C TYR A 172 8.88 1.86 -9.40
N LEU A 173 7.73 1.84 -8.72
CA LEU A 173 7.42 0.83 -7.71
C LEU A 173 7.32 -0.60 -8.31
N ARG A 174 6.92 -0.73 -9.57
CA ARG A 174 6.94 -2.02 -10.30
C ARG A 174 8.36 -2.54 -10.54
N THR A 175 9.36 -1.66 -10.64
CA THR A 175 10.77 -2.06 -10.83
C THR A 175 11.51 -2.34 -9.53
N LEU A 176 10.86 -2.16 -8.37
CA LEU A 176 11.45 -2.39 -7.06
C LEU A 176 10.93 -3.71 -6.46
N PRO A 177 11.76 -4.78 -6.45
CA PRO A 177 11.37 -6.06 -5.86
C PRO A 177 11.18 -5.95 -4.34
N SER A 178 10.14 -6.59 -3.81
CA SER A 178 9.84 -6.62 -2.36
C SER A 178 10.95 -7.23 -1.54
N GLU A 179 11.68 -8.19 -2.09
CA GLU A 179 12.81 -8.86 -1.44
C GLU A 179 13.98 -7.92 -1.09
N ASN A 180 14.08 -6.76 -1.76
CA ASN A 180 15.09 -5.74 -1.47
C ASN A 180 14.67 -4.80 -0.32
N VAL A 181 13.44 -4.92 0.18
CA VAL A 181 12.88 -4.06 1.21
C VAL A 181 12.93 -4.76 2.57
N SER A 182 13.36 -4.01 3.58
CA SER A 182 13.37 -4.45 4.98
C SER A 182 12.03 -4.18 5.64
N LYS A 183 11.56 -2.94 5.54
CA LYS A 183 10.30 -2.49 6.14
C LYS A 183 9.72 -1.31 5.36
N ILE A 184 8.43 -1.08 5.56
CA ILE A 184 7.72 0.09 5.05
C ILE A 184 7.14 0.84 6.25
N GLU A 185 7.37 2.14 6.31
CA GLU A 185 6.81 3.02 7.35
C GLU A 185 5.72 3.88 6.71
N LEU A 186 4.50 3.75 7.21
CA LEU A 186 3.35 4.53 6.79
C LEU A 186 3.07 5.60 7.84
N VAL A 187 3.14 6.88 7.46
CA VAL A 187 2.85 8.02 8.32
C VAL A 187 1.63 8.73 7.78
N THR A 188 0.54 8.69 8.54
CA THR A 188 -0.73 9.31 8.12
C THR A 188 -0.86 10.77 8.55
N ASN A 189 -0.11 11.18 9.58
CA ASN A 189 -0.04 12.56 10.03
C ASN A 189 1.44 12.99 10.06
N PRO A 190 2.01 13.32 8.89
CA PRO A 190 3.40 13.73 8.79
C PRO A 190 3.61 15.09 9.44
N SER A 191 4.88 15.42 9.71
CA SER A 191 5.27 16.77 10.15
C SER A 191 5.06 17.80 9.03
N ALA A 192 5.01 19.07 9.38
CA ALA A 192 4.81 20.18 8.44
C ALA A 192 5.81 20.21 7.25
N GLU A 193 6.94 19.54 7.37
CA GLU A 193 7.94 19.38 6.31
C GLU A 193 7.37 18.64 5.08
N PHE A 194 6.45 17.68 5.30
CA PHE A 194 5.83 16.87 4.25
C PHE A 194 4.38 17.29 3.95
N ASP A 195 3.83 18.20 4.76
CA ASP A 195 2.40 18.59 4.71
C ASP A 195 2.20 19.96 4.00
N ALA A 196 3.17 20.39 3.20
CA ALA A 196 3.09 21.68 2.48
C ALA A 196 1.87 21.79 1.54
N GLU A 197 1.20 20.67 1.21
CA GLU A 197 0.01 20.60 0.35
C GLU A 197 -1.27 20.22 1.10
N GLY A 198 -1.23 20.11 2.44
CA GLY A 198 -2.38 19.81 3.31
C GLY A 198 -2.99 18.41 3.07
N ASN A 199 -3.01 17.58 4.12
CA ASN A 199 -3.59 16.25 4.15
C ASN A 199 -2.93 15.18 3.25
N CYS A 200 -1.59 15.24 3.08
CA CYS A 200 -0.80 14.16 2.47
C CYS A 200 -0.42 13.08 3.49
N GLY A 201 -0.22 11.85 3.04
CA GLY A 201 0.42 10.80 3.81
C GLY A 201 1.83 10.50 3.28
N VAL A 202 2.67 9.88 4.11
CA VAL A 202 4.04 9.51 3.72
C VAL A 202 4.22 8.01 3.78
N ILE A 203 4.79 7.44 2.73
CA ILE A 203 5.24 6.05 2.65
C ILE A 203 6.76 6.06 2.56
N ASN A 204 7.45 5.57 3.60
CA ASN A 204 8.90 5.46 3.59
C ASN A 204 9.31 3.99 3.41
N ILE A 205 9.92 3.67 2.29
CA ILE A 205 10.39 2.35 1.92
C ILE A 205 11.85 2.23 2.38
N ILE A 206 12.10 1.38 3.36
CA ILE A 206 13.45 1.13 3.89
C ILE A 206 14.01 -0.11 3.23
N LEU A 207 15.06 0.06 2.47
CA LEU A 207 15.76 -1.03 1.80
C LEU A 207 16.61 -1.83 2.80
N LYS A 208 16.90 -3.08 2.46
CA LYS A 208 17.84 -3.91 3.23
C LYS A 208 19.25 -3.32 3.14
N SER A 209 19.98 -3.39 4.24
CA SER A 209 21.41 -3.05 4.25
C SER A 209 22.18 -4.06 3.41
N LYS A 210 23.14 -3.58 2.64
CA LYS A 210 23.99 -4.42 1.81
C LYS A 210 25.29 -4.79 2.52
N PRO A 211 25.81 -5.99 2.26
CA PRO A 211 27.11 -6.39 2.79
C PRO A 211 28.23 -5.50 2.20
N VAL A 212 29.35 -5.41 2.94
CA VAL A 212 30.56 -4.77 2.44
C VAL A 212 31.18 -5.66 1.35
N GLY A 213 31.65 -5.05 0.26
CA GLY A 213 32.21 -5.73 -0.90
C GLY A 213 31.30 -5.70 -2.10
N PHE A 214 31.49 -6.64 -3.02
CA PHE A 214 30.63 -6.83 -4.17
C PHE A 214 29.49 -7.78 -3.82
N ASP A 215 28.30 -7.43 -4.24
CA ASP A 215 27.12 -8.27 -4.14
C ASP A 215 26.37 -8.22 -5.48
N GLY A 216 25.87 -9.36 -5.93
CA GLY A 216 25.11 -9.48 -7.16
C GLY A 216 23.94 -10.43 -6.98
N ASN A 217 22.82 -10.11 -7.60
CA ASN A 217 21.66 -10.97 -7.61
C ASN A 217 21.04 -11.05 -8.99
N VAL A 218 20.51 -12.22 -9.30
CA VAL A 218 19.64 -12.47 -10.45
C VAL A 218 18.36 -13.06 -9.89
N HIS A 219 17.21 -12.57 -10.36
CA HIS A 219 15.95 -13.14 -9.99
C HIS A 219 15.04 -13.30 -11.20
N THR A 220 14.17 -14.29 -11.12
CA THR A 220 13.09 -14.50 -12.08
C THR A 220 11.84 -14.85 -11.28
N VAL A 221 10.76 -14.13 -11.55
CA VAL A 221 9.45 -14.39 -10.95
C VAL A 221 8.48 -14.77 -12.06
N LEU A 222 7.94 -15.98 -11.97
CA LEU A 222 6.93 -16.49 -12.89
C LEU A 222 5.59 -16.52 -12.15
N THR A 223 4.62 -15.81 -12.66
CA THR A 223 3.31 -15.70 -12.02
C THR A 223 2.24 -16.22 -12.96
N GLN A 224 1.45 -17.18 -12.46
CA GLN A 224 0.26 -17.69 -13.14
C GLN A 224 -0.98 -17.23 -12.38
N ARG A 225 -1.70 -16.28 -12.95
CA ARG A 225 -3.04 -15.85 -12.50
C ARG A 225 -4.05 -16.23 -13.57
N SER A 226 -4.93 -15.31 -14.00
CA SER A 226 -5.74 -15.50 -15.22
C SER A 226 -4.89 -15.58 -16.48
N HIS A 227 -3.69 -14.98 -16.45
CA HIS A 227 -2.70 -14.99 -17.51
C HIS A 227 -1.31 -15.20 -16.92
N PHE A 228 -0.42 -15.75 -17.72
CA PHE A 228 1.00 -15.90 -17.38
C PHE A 228 1.71 -14.55 -17.45
N SER A 229 2.56 -14.27 -16.49
CA SER A 229 3.41 -13.08 -16.38
C SER A 229 4.81 -13.48 -15.93
N ALA A 230 5.81 -12.77 -16.38
CA ALA A 230 7.21 -12.99 -16.02
C ALA A 230 7.86 -11.66 -15.63
N GLU A 231 8.71 -11.72 -14.62
CA GLU A 231 9.59 -10.64 -14.22
C GLU A 231 11.00 -11.20 -14.07
N GLU A 232 11.98 -10.50 -14.61
CA GLU A 232 13.38 -10.88 -14.60
C GLU A 232 14.21 -9.67 -14.15
N GLY A 233 15.20 -9.89 -13.31
CA GLY A 233 16.03 -8.82 -12.83
C GLY A 233 17.46 -9.23 -12.57
N PHE A 234 18.34 -8.26 -12.73
CA PHE A 234 19.75 -8.33 -12.39
C PHE A 234 20.12 -7.11 -11.54
N GLY A 235 20.80 -7.34 -10.45
CA GLY A 235 21.32 -6.31 -9.58
C GLY A 235 22.81 -6.53 -9.31
N LEU A 236 23.57 -5.44 -9.32
CA LEU A 236 24.96 -5.41 -8.93
C LEU A 236 25.17 -4.26 -7.96
N SER A 237 25.86 -4.52 -6.84
CA SER A 237 26.21 -3.50 -5.89
C SER A 237 27.63 -3.66 -5.39
N PHE A 238 28.22 -2.53 -5.03
CA PHE A 238 29.49 -2.45 -4.35
C PHE A 238 29.33 -1.54 -3.14
N SER A 239 29.87 -1.98 -2.00
CA SER A 239 29.90 -1.18 -0.78
C SER A 239 31.28 -1.30 -0.12
N SER A 240 31.86 -0.17 0.25
CA SER A 240 33.16 -0.07 0.92
C SER A 240 33.12 1.06 1.93
N GLY A 241 32.98 0.71 3.24
CA GLY A 241 32.98 1.68 4.32
C GLY A 241 32.07 2.88 4.09
N ASN A 242 32.61 3.92 3.48
CA ASN A 242 31.93 5.19 3.27
C ASN A 242 31.22 5.31 1.91
N PHE A 243 31.48 4.40 0.97
CA PHE A 243 30.94 4.47 -0.39
C PHE A 243 30.07 3.25 -0.70
N SER A 244 28.96 3.51 -1.35
CA SER A 244 28.14 2.45 -1.93
C SER A 244 27.58 2.87 -3.28
N VAL A 245 27.49 1.92 -4.20
CA VAL A 245 26.84 2.08 -5.50
C VAL A 245 26.06 0.81 -5.80
N GLU A 246 24.88 0.98 -6.37
CA GLU A 246 24.00 -0.08 -6.78
C GLU A 246 23.40 0.22 -8.14
N TYR A 247 23.49 -0.75 -9.04
CA TYR A 247 22.79 -0.73 -10.32
C TYR A 247 21.83 -1.92 -10.41
N LYS A 248 20.62 -1.66 -10.84
CA LYS A 248 19.59 -2.67 -11.08
C LYS A 248 18.95 -2.49 -12.44
N ILE A 249 18.69 -3.59 -13.09
CA ILE A 249 17.88 -3.67 -14.30
C ILE A 249 16.80 -4.72 -14.09
N ASN A 250 15.55 -4.36 -14.34
CA ASN A 250 14.40 -5.25 -14.25
C ASN A 250 13.60 -5.17 -15.54
N ASN A 251 13.19 -6.34 -16.04
CA ASN A 251 12.27 -6.48 -17.15
C ASN A 251 11.02 -7.18 -16.64
N SER A 252 9.84 -6.60 -16.87
CA SER A 252 8.57 -7.16 -16.43
C SER A 252 7.61 -7.22 -17.62
N ASN A 253 7.04 -8.40 -17.81
CA ASN A 253 5.97 -8.66 -18.78
C ASN A 253 4.74 -9.15 -18.02
N GLU A 254 3.79 -8.25 -17.76
CA GLU A 254 2.59 -8.54 -16.99
C GLU A 254 1.35 -8.55 -17.89
N LYS A 255 0.47 -9.53 -17.64
CA LYS A 255 -0.88 -9.58 -18.21
C LYS A 255 -1.88 -9.65 -17.06
N ARG A 256 -2.79 -8.70 -17.02
CA ARG A 256 -3.82 -8.62 -15.99
C ARG A 256 -5.20 -8.48 -16.62
N ARG A 257 -6.13 -9.31 -16.18
CA ARG A 257 -7.55 -9.17 -16.49
C ARG A 257 -8.24 -8.49 -15.29
N GLN A 258 -8.99 -7.44 -15.59
CA GLN A 258 -9.80 -6.71 -14.62
C GLN A 258 -11.26 -6.77 -15.07
N ILE A 259 -12.15 -7.06 -14.14
CA ILE A 259 -13.60 -7.01 -14.36
C ILE A 259 -14.16 -6.01 -13.36
N VAL A 260 -14.81 -4.96 -13.88
CA VAL A 260 -15.46 -3.94 -13.07
C VAL A 260 -16.93 -4.00 -13.35
N GLN A 261 -17.74 -4.09 -12.29
CA GLN A 261 -19.19 -4.08 -12.38
C GLN A 261 -19.73 -2.90 -11.57
N ASN A 262 -20.50 -2.04 -12.23
CA ASN A 262 -21.10 -0.90 -11.58
C ASN A 262 -22.62 -0.94 -11.75
N THR A 263 -23.33 -0.51 -10.72
CA THR A 263 -24.77 -0.29 -10.74
C THR A 263 -25.05 1.19 -10.47
N TYR A 264 -25.73 1.82 -11.38
CA TYR A 264 -26.14 3.21 -11.24
C TYR A 264 -27.66 3.25 -11.06
N SER A 265 -28.13 3.86 -9.98
CA SER A 265 -29.54 4.00 -9.67
C SER A 265 -30.01 5.41 -10.06
N TYR A 266 -31.03 5.48 -10.89
CA TYR A 266 -31.72 6.69 -11.29
C TYR A 266 -33.19 6.60 -10.83
N PRO A 267 -33.96 7.71 -10.76
CA PRO A 267 -35.36 7.69 -10.31
C PRO A 267 -36.25 6.70 -11.07
N ASP A 268 -36.05 6.56 -12.38
CA ASP A 268 -36.92 5.77 -13.25
C ASP A 268 -36.32 4.47 -13.78
N TYR A 269 -35.02 4.24 -13.57
CA TYR A 269 -34.34 3.03 -14.04
C TYR A 269 -33.03 2.77 -13.31
N MET A 270 -32.52 1.57 -13.48
CA MET A 270 -31.16 1.17 -13.06
C MET A 270 -30.32 0.84 -14.30
N ARG A 271 -29.07 1.29 -14.29
CA ARG A 271 -28.07 0.97 -15.32
C ARG A 271 -27.01 0.07 -14.70
N PHE A 272 -26.75 -1.05 -15.34
CA PHE A 272 -25.69 -1.99 -14.99
C PHE A 272 -24.60 -1.91 -16.06
N THR A 273 -23.34 -1.80 -15.64
CA THR A 273 -22.19 -1.89 -16.55
C THR A 273 -21.27 -3.01 -16.10
N THR A 274 -20.77 -3.77 -17.06
CA THR A 274 -19.73 -4.78 -16.83
C THR A 274 -18.61 -4.53 -17.82
N ASP A 275 -17.46 -4.11 -17.30
CA ASP A 275 -16.24 -3.84 -18.06
C ASP A 275 -15.24 -4.95 -17.84
N ASN A 276 -14.77 -5.58 -18.92
CA ASN A 276 -13.77 -6.61 -18.91
C ASN A 276 -12.55 -6.10 -19.68
N THR A 277 -11.50 -5.77 -18.94
CA THR A 277 -10.29 -5.17 -19.49
C THR A 277 -9.12 -6.13 -19.38
N LEU A 278 -8.45 -6.41 -20.50
CA LEU A 278 -7.17 -7.09 -20.54
C LEU A 278 -6.06 -6.07 -20.70
N ASN A 279 -5.30 -5.86 -19.63
CA ASN A 279 -4.13 -5.02 -19.60
C ASN A 279 -2.87 -5.84 -19.83
N ARG A 280 -1.96 -5.34 -20.67
CA ARG A 280 -0.61 -5.86 -20.88
C ARG A 280 0.39 -4.75 -20.62
N TYR A 281 1.41 -5.05 -19.82
CA TYR A 281 2.49 -4.15 -19.50
C TYR A 281 3.82 -4.79 -19.82
N ASP A 282 4.65 -4.10 -20.59
CA ASP A 282 6.05 -4.44 -20.83
C ASP A 282 6.88 -3.30 -20.26
N ILE A 283 7.64 -3.55 -19.20
CA ILE A 283 8.38 -2.53 -18.45
C ILE A 283 9.84 -2.94 -18.37
N LEU A 284 10.73 -2.08 -18.84
CA LEU A 284 12.16 -2.16 -18.62
C LEU A 284 12.59 -1.02 -17.72
N GLY A 285 12.96 -1.34 -16.48
CA GLY A 285 13.41 -0.40 -15.48
C GLY A 285 14.90 -0.53 -15.21
N GLN A 286 15.59 0.60 -15.09
CA GLN A 286 16.99 0.70 -14.69
C GLN A 286 17.09 1.71 -13.56
N ASN A 287 17.78 1.34 -12.50
CA ASN A 287 17.97 2.17 -11.33
C ASN A 287 19.44 2.19 -10.96
N LEU A 288 19.98 3.37 -10.73
CA LEU A 288 21.33 3.60 -10.23
C LEU A 288 21.22 4.41 -8.95
N ASN A 289 21.78 3.88 -7.87
CA ASN A 289 21.86 4.55 -6.59
C ASN A 289 23.30 4.62 -6.15
N SER A 290 23.77 5.79 -5.72
CA SER A 290 25.12 5.98 -5.18
C SER A 290 25.05 6.83 -3.93
N ASN A 291 25.90 6.49 -2.95
CA ASN A 291 25.97 7.14 -1.66
C ASN A 291 27.40 7.21 -1.17
N TYR A 292 27.80 8.37 -0.64
CA TYR A 292 29.11 8.61 -0.05
C TYR A 292 28.97 9.32 1.30
N GLN A 293 29.43 8.68 2.36
CA GLN A 293 29.43 9.19 3.73
C GLN A 293 30.76 9.89 4.04
N LEU A 294 30.72 11.19 4.33
CA LEU A 294 31.88 11.99 4.73
C LEU A 294 31.64 12.55 6.14
N GLY A 295 32.02 11.81 7.19
CA GLY A 295 31.70 12.15 8.57
C GLY A 295 30.18 12.27 8.76
N ASP A 296 29.72 13.45 9.17
CA ASP A 296 28.29 13.73 9.38
C ASP A 296 27.54 14.11 8.09
N LEU A 297 28.25 14.23 6.97
CA LEU A 297 27.69 14.56 5.66
C LEU A 297 27.49 13.29 4.84
N ASN A 298 26.28 13.14 4.28
CA ASN A 298 25.92 12.08 3.36
C ASN A 298 25.57 12.67 2.01
N LEU A 299 26.32 12.30 0.98
CA LEU A 299 26.15 12.75 -0.40
C LEU A 299 25.69 11.59 -1.26
N GLY A 300 24.70 11.77 -2.07
CA GLY A 300 24.27 10.72 -2.97
C GLY A 300 23.46 11.20 -4.14
N PHE A 301 23.15 10.26 -5.01
CA PHE A 301 22.17 10.48 -6.06
C PHE A 301 21.42 9.20 -6.36
N PHE A 302 20.20 9.38 -6.81
CA PHE A 302 19.34 8.34 -7.35
C PHE A 302 19.02 8.70 -8.80
N ALA A 303 19.19 7.73 -9.70
CA ALA A 303 18.78 7.88 -11.09
C ALA A 303 17.92 6.70 -11.52
N THR A 304 16.86 6.97 -12.25
CA THR A 304 15.99 5.93 -12.83
C THR A 304 15.74 6.21 -14.31
N LEU A 305 15.75 5.15 -15.09
CA LEU A 305 15.33 5.12 -16.49
C LEU A 305 14.31 4.00 -16.65
N ASN A 306 13.06 4.35 -16.89
CA ASN A 306 12.01 3.40 -17.10
C ASN A 306 11.39 3.58 -18.48
N ASN A 307 11.29 2.50 -19.22
CA ASN A 307 10.55 2.42 -20.48
C ASN A 307 9.37 1.48 -20.28
N SER A 308 8.16 1.97 -20.51
CA SER A 308 6.95 1.18 -20.40
C SER A 308 6.16 1.22 -21.70
N ARG A 309 5.59 0.07 -22.06
CA ARG A 309 4.56 -0.06 -23.09
C ARG A 309 3.36 -0.71 -22.45
N SER A 310 2.21 -0.08 -22.56
CA SER A 310 0.96 -0.69 -22.12
C SER A 310 -0.01 -0.83 -23.28
N LYS A 311 -0.78 -1.92 -23.22
CA LYS A 311 -1.90 -2.18 -24.12
C LYS A 311 -3.08 -2.60 -23.27
N ALA A 312 -4.18 -1.88 -23.38
CA ALA A 312 -5.44 -2.23 -22.77
C ALA A 312 -6.45 -2.55 -23.86
N HIS A 313 -7.16 -3.66 -23.71
CA HIS A 313 -8.31 -4.00 -24.52
C HIS A 313 -9.50 -4.21 -23.59
N GLN A 314 -10.51 -3.36 -23.72
CA GLN A 314 -11.69 -3.34 -22.88
C GLN A 314 -12.91 -3.73 -23.74
N ILE A 315 -13.72 -4.65 -23.23
CA ILE A 315 -15.04 -4.97 -23.73
C ILE A 315 -16.02 -4.67 -22.63
N GLY A 316 -16.93 -3.73 -22.89
CA GLY A 316 -17.95 -3.32 -21.94
C GLY A 316 -19.35 -3.72 -22.42
N GLN A 317 -20.21 -4.04 -21.46
CA GLN A 317 -21.62 -4.27 -21.64
C GLN A 317 -22.41 -3.34 -20.72
N MET A 318 -23.47 -2.75 -21.26
CA MET A 318 -24.39 -1.89 -20.54
C MET A 318 -25.79 -2.44 -20.70
N THR A 319 -26.48 -2.67 -19.58
CA THR A 319 -27.86 -3.14 -19.55
C THR A 319 -28.70 -2.26 -18.62
N PHE A 320 -30.01 -2.27 -18.83
CA PHE A 320 -30.95 -1.48 -18.08
C PHE A 320 -32.10 -2.37 -17.59
N ASN A 321 -32.73 -2.02 -16.48
CA ASN A 321 -33.91 -2.71 -15.97
C ASN A 321 -35.22 -2.16 -16.54
N ALA A 322 -35.16 -1.26 -17.51
CA ALA A 322 -36.32 -0.66 -18.17
C ALA A 322 -36.26 -0.88 -19.68
N ASP A 323 -37.33 -1.38 -20.27
CA ASP A 323 -37.43 -1.71 -21.71
C ASP A 323 -37.24 -0.51 -22.64
N ALA A 324 -37.41 0.71 -22.13
CA ALA A 324 -37.23 1.95 -22.88
C ALA A 324 -35.76 2.20 -23.29
N TYR A 325 -34.80 1.50 -22.67
CA TYR A 325 -33.37 1.70 -22.89
C TYR A 325 -32.77 0.44 -23.47
N PRO A 326 -32.28 0.45 -24.72
CA PRO A 326 -31.64 -0.73 -25.32
C PRO A 326 -30.30 -1.04 -24.67
N SER A 327 -30.02 -2.33 -24.45
CA SER A 327 -28.70 -2.80 -24.03
C SER A 327 -27.65 -2.51 -25.09
N ASN A 328 -26.47 -2.11 -24.69
CA ASN A 328 -25.35 -1.77 -25.56
C ASN A 328 -24.07 -2.50 -25.18
N SER A 329 -23.22 -2.76 -26.16
CA SER A 329 -21.85 -3.22 -25.94
C SER A 329 -20.87 -2.31 -26.68
N TYR A 330 -19.67 -2.16 -26.12
CA TYR A 330 -18.59 -1.39 -26.73
C TYR A 330 -17.26 -2.10 -26.58
N SER A 331 -16.32 -1.76 -27.44
CA SER A 331 -14.96 -2.24 -27.37
C SER A 331 -14.00 -1.08 -27.58
N GLU A 332 -13.00 -0.99 -26.74
CA GLU A 332 -11.98 0.06 -26.77
C GLU A 332 -10.59 -0.58 -26.66
N SER A 333 -9.62 -0.02 -27.37
CA SER A 333 -8.23 -0.44 -27.30
C SER A 333 -7.33 0.77 -27.15
N ASN A 334 -6.53 0.79 -26.09
CA ASN A 334 -5.55 1.83 -25.80
C ASN A 334 -4.13 1.27 -25.89
N HIS A 335 -3.21 2.09 -26.41
CA HIS A 335 -1.80 1.78 -26.50
C HIS A 335 -0.99 2.98 -26.04
N ASP A 336 -0.26 2.81 -24.94
CA ASP A 336 0.60 3.86 -24.41
C ASP A 336 2.06 3.42 -24.45
N LYS A 337 2.93 4.38 -24.74
CA LYS A 337 4.37 4.24 -24.57
C LYS A 337 4.81 5.36 -23.62
N TYR A 338 5.54 5.01 -22.62
CA TYR A 338 5.97 5.95 -21.62
C TYR A 338 7.47 5.77 -21.32
N ARG A 339 8.18 6.87 -21.15
CA ARG A 339 9.59 6.90 -20.77
C ARG A 339 9.77 7.89 -19.63
N LEU A 340 10.35 7.42 -18.55
CA LEU A 340 10.71 8.23 -17.40
C LEU A 340 12.22 8.24 -17.23
N GLU A 341 12.79 9.44 -17.12
CA GLU A 341 14.19 9.66 -16.79
C GLU A 341 14.25 10.63 -15.62
N THR A 342 14.85 10.22 -14.52
CA THR A 342 14.99 11.06 -13.33
C THR A 342 16.38 10.91 -12.76
N ILE A 343 16.96 12.05 -12.35
CA ILE A 343 18.20 12.12 -11.57
C ILE A 343 17.91 13.01 -10.37
N SER A 344 18.07 12.46 -9.18
CA SER A 344 17.79 13.15 -7.91
C SER A 344 19.06 13.12 -7.04
N PRO A 345 19.89 14.14 -7.08
CA PRO A 345 20.98 14.29 -6.11
C PRO A 345 20.41 14.67 -4.75
N TYR A 346 21.08 14.24 -3.69
CA TYR A 346 20.73 14.60 -2.32
C TYR A 346 21.94 14.82 -1.46
N VAL A 347 21.78 15.64 -0.44
CA VAL A 347 22.77 15.93 0.59
C VAL A 347 22.08 15.89 1.94
N ASP A 348 22.54 15.01 2.84
CA ASP A 348 22.07 14.97 4.22
C ASP A 348 23.22 15.35 5.15
N TRP A 349 22.94 16.24 6.08
CA TRP A 349 23.93 16.67 7.06
C TRP A 349 23.37 16.52 8.47
N LYS A 350 24.02 15.69 9.30
CA LYS A 350 23.70 15.60 10.72
C LYS A 350 24.29 16.79 11.46
N LEU A 351 23.41 17.69 11.94
CA LEU A 351 23.82 18.89 12.68
C LEU A 351 24.01 18.64 14.17
N ASP A 352 23.47 17.53 14.72
CA ASP A 352 23.60 17.14 16.12
C ASP A 352 23.65 15.62 16.32
N SER A 353 24.02 15.18 17.53
CA SER A 353 24.08 13.76 17.90
C SER A 353 22.71 13.06 17.93
N LEU A 354 21.61 13.81 17.91
CA LEU A 354 20.24 13.30 17.89
C LEU A 354 19.71 13.06 16.49
N GLY A 355 20.49 13.39 15.46
CA GLY A 355 20.13 13.21 14.05
C GLY A 355 19.06 14.17 13.57
N LYS A 356 18.87 15.29 14.22
CA LYS A 356 18.04 16.38 13.70
C LYS A 356 18.75 16.98 12.50
N LYS A 357 18.04 17.02 11.40
CA LYS A 357 18.50 17.58 10.11
C LYS A 357 18.25 19.05 10.04
#